data_dac4b2c5d190693f76d8ab330a4de12c
#
_entry.id   dac4b2c5d190693f76d8ab330a4de12c
#
_cell.length_a   1.000
_cell.length_b   1.000
_cell.length_c   1.000
_cell.angle_alpha   90.00
_cell.angle_beta   90.00
_cell.angle_gamma   90.00
#
_symmetry.space_group_name_H-M   'P 1'
#
loop_
_entity.id
_entity.type
_entity.pdbx_description
1 polymer ?
#
loop_
_entity_poly.entity_id
_entity_poly.type
_entity_poly.pdbx_seq_one_letter_code
_entity_poly.pdbx_strand_id
1 'polypeptide(L)'
;MTLGEESYTRHKNRVKRARTLVEIAFVIAVLYLLYTLFFHGKTYQPYTESQMSPTTDTGFIALSYFGVDRIGDTSTLIGEKQLREHLKALKDNGYVTITQEDIEKYYEKGQPLPEKALYLMFEDGRRDTAIFADNIIEDLNFKGVMMTYPEKFDHEDPKFLRPSDLKDMTDSTFWELGTNGYRLEYINVYDRYHNFIGEIDPLTYAMMRPYLGRDYNHYLMDYIRDKDRIPVETLDHMKRRIGYDYSRVAELYQDHLGYVPQVYVLMHANTGKFGNAASVSYENEKWIRKLFTMNFNREGYSFNQRNSSLYDLTRMQPQPYWPVNHLLMRIKYDTKQQDITFKRGDTRIEDWEILKGAGEYKEESIILTSLPEKEGLMRLKNHYSYGDVDIKVRLEGNSFGGQKVLFRGNKDFTSCLSAGIEQGKLVIAVREGAGEKKLFEEKISVLDGETPISIEEDKKCVRMGVLAALTRYADTTDKAKLYAARMEETRDQEASTVKDGEQEYEAPESFHARLDRELEIRMRGNQVTVLLDGKKAAQVEAPEMKGREVGLWSGWNSQAWSQRNLADDVYDGVFERLIITSAKEGKESLIYSTELSGLDKWCFDANQKWESVLGWFLKHF
;
A
#
# COMPACT_ATOMS: atom_id res chain seq x y z
N MET A 1 52.13 -58.17 27.88
CA MET A 1 51.52 -56.92 27.40
C MET A 1 52.53 -55.82 27.61
N THR A 2 52.99 -55.22 26.54
CA THR A 2 54.06 -54.24 26.56
C THR A 2 53.54 -52.86 26.99
N LEU A 3 54.32 -52.09 27.74
CA LEU A 3 53.99 -50.71 28.19
C LEU A 3 53.44 -49.78 27.11
N GLY A 4 53.67 -50.08 25.82
CA GLY A 4 53.13 -49.34 24.66
C GLY A 4 51.66 -49.59 24.37
N GLU A 5 51.14 -50.79 24.61
CA GLU A 5 49.73 -51.17 24.37
C GLU A 5 48.80 -50.57 25.43
N GLU A 6 49.23 -50.44 26.67
CA GLU A 6 48.44 -49.75 27.70
C GLU A 6 48.35 -48.24 27.48
N SER A 7 49.38 -47.60 26.98
CA SER A 7 49.40 -46.19 26.66
C SER A 7 48.47 -45.88 25.48
N TYR A 8 48.49 -46.72 24.44
CA TYR A 8 47.61 -46.57 23.25
C TYR A 8 46.12 -46.76 23.62
N THR A 9 45.82 -47.77 24.47
CA THR A 9 44.45 -48.01 24.92
C THR A 9 43.93 -46.89 25.84
N ARG A 10 44.77 -46.30 26.67
CA ARG A 10 44.40 -45.14 27.49
C ARG A 10 44.15 -43.89 26.63
N HIS A 11 44.94 -43.65 25.60
CA HIS A 11 44.72 -42.53 24.65
C HIS A 11 43.42 -42.73 23.87
N LYS A 12 43.19 -43.90 23.31
CA LYS A 12 41.95 -44.24 22.57
C LYS A 12 40.70 -44.10 23.45
N ASN A 13 40.79 -44.48 24.73
CA ASN A 13 39.68 -44.31 25.68
C ASN A 13 39.43 -42.82 26.04
N ARG A 14 40.49 -41.99 26.12
CA ARG A 14 40.37 -40.55 26.34
C ARG A 14 39.67 -39.87 25.13
N VAL A 15 40.09 -40.22 23.91
CA VAL A 15 39.47 -39.70 22.68
C VAL A 15 37.99 -40.12 22.58
N LYS A 16 37.66 -41.38 22.88
CA LYS A 16 36.26 -41.84 22.93
C LYS A 16 35.46 -41.07 23.97
N ARG A 17 35.97 -40.88 25.19
CA ARG A 17 35.29 -40.09 26.23
C ARG A 17 35.11 -38.62 25.82
N ALA A 18 36.12 -38.00 25.21
CA ALA A 18 36.01 -36.64 24.72
C ALA A 18 34.95 -36.52 23.62
N ARG A 19 34.91 -37.48 22.68
CA ARG A 19 33.88 -37.52 21.63
C ARG A 19 32.45 -37.68 22.23
N THR A 20 32.27 -38.60 23.16
CA THR A 20 30.99 -38.79 23.84
C THR A 20 30.55 -37.56 24.61
N LEU A 21 31.46 -36.81 25.25
CA LEU A 21 31.13 -35.55 25.91
C LEU A 21 30.70 -34.47 24.92
N VAL A 22 31.36 -34.40 23.75
CA VAL A 22 30.93 -33.45 22.66
C VAL A 22 29.56 -33.84 22.12
N GLU A 23 29.31 -35.11 21.89
CA GLU A 23 27.99 -35.63 21.46
C GLU A 23 26.87 -35.32 22.48
N ILE A 24 27.12 -35.50 23.76
CA ILE A 24 26.19 -35.16 24.85
C ILE A 24 25.97 -33.63 24.90
N ALA A 25 27.04 -32.82 24.82
CA ALA A 25 26.92 -31.37 24.82
C ALA A 25 26.11 -30.87 23.63
N PHE A 26 26.29 -31.48 22.44
CA PHE A 26 25.51 -31.16 21.24
C PHE A 26 24.03 -31.50 21.43
N VAL A 27 23.72 -32.68 21.97
CA VAL A 27 22.32 -33.10 22.28
C VAL A 27 21.68 -32.15 23.30
N ILE A 28 22.41 -31.77 24.36
CA ILE A 28 21.91 -30.78 25.33
C ILE A 28 21.66 -29.42 24.68
N ALA A 29 22.56 -28.96 23.80
CA ALA A 29 22.40 -27.70 23.08
C ALA A 29 21.17 -27.73 22.16
N VAL A 30 20.97 -28.84 21.45
CA VAL A 30 19.77 -29.05 20.62
C VAL A 30 18.49 -29.07 21.46
N LEU A 31 18.51 -29.81 22.58
CA LEU A 31 17.37 -29.87 23.50
C LEU A 31 17.09 -28.50 24.14
N TYR A 32 18.12 -27.74 24.49
CA TYR A 32 17.98 -26.38 25.00
C TYR A 32 17.41 -25.44 23.92
N LEU A 33 17.89 -25.57 22.69
CA LEU A 33 17.35 -24.80 21.55
C LEU A 33 15.86 -25.15 21.32
N LEU A 34 15.52 -26.44 21.33
CA LEU A 34 14.12 -26.87 21.22
C LEU A 34 13.28 -26.37 22.40
N TYR A 35 13.81 -26.44 23.62
CA TYR A 35 13.14 -25.92 24.81
C TYR A 35 12.88 -24.40 24.67
N THR A 36 13.86 -23.61 24.21
CA THR A 36 13.67 -22.17 24.01
C THR A 36 12.69 -21.87 22.89
N LEU A 37 12.68 -22.67 21.82
CA LEU A 37 11.73 -22.50 20.72
C LEU A 37 10.28 -22.87 21.09
N PHE A 38 10.10 -23.91 21.94
CA PHE A 38 8.75 -24.40 22.26
C PHE A 38 8.17 -23.86 23.58
N PHE A 39 9.01 -23.42 24.53
CA PHE A 39 8.57 -23.05 25.87
C PHE A 39 8.87 -21.61 26.30
N HIS A 40 9.53 -20.80 25.45
CA HIS A 40 9.75 -19.38 25.70
C HIS A 40 9.05 -18.53 24.63
N GLY A 41 7.75 -18.77 24.40
CA GLY A 41 6.91 -17.87 23.63
C GLY A 41 6.91 -16.47 24.27
N LYS A 42 7.11 -15.42 23.49
CA LYS A 42 6.92 -14.05 23.96
C LYS A 42 5.46 -13.89 24.40
N THR A 43 5.23 -13.08 25.42
CA THR A 43 3.89 -12.71 25.88
C THR A 43 3.71 -11.22 25.68
N TYR A 44 2.59 -10.81 25.11
CA TYR A 44 2.28 -9.40 24.92
C TYR A 44 2.29 -8.64 26.25
N GLN A 45 3.00 -7.53 26.28
CA GLN A 45 3.06 -6.62 27.43
C GLN A 45 2.22 -5.40 27.12
N PRO A 46 1.11 -5.15 27.84
CA PRO A 46 0.30 -3.97 27.66
C PRO A 46 1.10 -2.67 27.94
N TYR A 47 0.59 -1.57 27.46
CA TYR A 47 1.13 -0.26 27.79
C TYR A 47 1.09 0.01 29.32
N THR A 48 1.98 0.87 29.77
CA THR A 48 2.13 1.23 31.20
C THR A 48 1.33 2.48 31.55
N GLU A 49 1.07 2.69 32.84
CA GLU A 49 0.41 3.92 33.34
C GLU A 49 1.15 5.20 32.93
N SER A 50 2.48 5.15 32.79
CA SER A 50 3.28 6.30 32.36
C SER A 50 3.04 6.73 30.91
N GLN A 51 2.44 5.86 30.10
CA GLN A 51 2.09 6.12 28.70
C GLN A 51 0.64 6.62 28.55
N MET A 52 -0.13 6.59 29.65
CA MET A 52 -1.51 7.08 29.64
C MET A 52 -1.56 8.59 29.46
N SER A 53 -2.50 9.03 28.65
CA SER A 53 -2.75 10.46 28.51
C SER A 53 -3.28 11.06 29.82
N PRO A 54 -2.82 12.26 30.19
CA PRO A 54 -3.38 12.98 31.32
C PRO A 54 -4.81 13.50 31.05
N THR A 55 -5.24 13.45 29.78
CA THR A 55 -6.58 13.91 29.38
C THR A 55 -7.41 12.74 28.84
N THR A 56 -8.72 12.82 29.02
CA THR A 56 -9.67 11.79 28.58
C THR A 56 -10.04 11.90 27.10
N ASP A 57 -9.49 12.84 26.37
CA ASP A 57 -9.94 13.22 25.01
C ASP A 57 -8.88 13.00 23.91
N THR A 58 -7.92 12.12 24.17
CA THR A 58 -6.79 11.89 23.26
C THR A 58 -7.16 11.16 21.98
N GLY A 59 -8.11 10.23 21.99
CA GLY A 59 -8.44 9.39 20.83
C GLY A 59 -7.38 8.33 20.51
N PHE A 60 -7.55 7.65 19.37
CA PHE A 60 -6.62 6.63 18.87
C PHE A 60 -6.62 6.60 17.35
N ILE A 61 -5.51 6.15 16.76
CA ILE A 61 -5.47 5.82 15.34
C ILE A 61 -5.84 4.35 15.12
N ALA A 62 -6.58 4.08 14.05
CA ALA A 62 -6.87 2.73 13.60
C ALA A 62 -6.28 2.51 12.21
N LEU A 63 -5.43 1.50 12.10
CA LEU A 63 -4.82 1.05 10.86
C LEU A 63 -5.28 -0.35 10.52
N SER A 64 -5.56 -0.59 9.25
CA SER A 64 -6.01 -1.89 8.75
C SER A 64 -5.26 -2.26 7.48
N TYR A 65 -4.55 -3.39 7.51
CA TYR A 65 -3.86 -3.93 6.34
C TYR A 65 -4.73 -5.01 5.68
N PHE A 66 -4.93 -4.95 4.37
CA PHE A 66 -5.70 -5.98 3.64
C PHE A 66 -5.06 -7.36 3.72
N GLY A 67 -3.75 -7.42 3.81
CA GLY A 67 -3.00 -8.63 3.99
C GLY A 67 -1.52 -8.41 3.80
N VAL A 68 -0.76 -9.40 4.23
CA VAL A 68 0.69 -9.39 4.18
C VAL A 68 1.14 -10.60 3.38
N ASP A 69 2.06 -10.38 2.45
CA ASP A 69 2.78 -11.46 1.81
C ASP A 69 4.30 -11.27 1.98
N ARG A 70 5.08 -12.19 1.46
CA ARG A 70 6.53 -12.15 1.64
C ARG A 70 7.18 -10.99 0.89
N ILE A 71 6.69 -10.64 -0.29
CA ILE A 71 7.36 -9.75 -1.24
C ILE A 71 6.63 -8.41 -1.40
N GLY A 72 5.29 -8.40 -1.35
CA GLY A 72 4.48 -7.21 -1.66
C GLY A 72 4.34 -6.95 -3.15
N ASP A 73 4.24 -8.00 -3.95
CA ASP A 73 4.21 -7.94 -5.41
C ASP A 73 2.78 -7.76 -5.99
N THR A 74 1.81 -7.62 -5.12
CA THR A 74 0.41 -7.41 -5.50
C THR A 74 -0.04 -5.98 -5.26
N SER A 75 -1.12 -5.59 -5.91
CA SER A 75 -1.70 -4.25 -5.73
C SER A 75 -2.40 -4.04 -4.38
N THR A 76 -2.53 -5.09 -3.57
CA THR A 76 -3.32 -5.06 -2.32
C THR A 76 -2.57 -5.57 -1.09
N LEU A 77 -1.59 -6.46 -1.26
CA LEU A 77 -0.86 -7.06 -0.15
C LEU A 77 0.45 -6.32 0.08
N ILE A 78 0.70 -5.94 1.33
CA ILE A 78 1.96 -5.33 1.72
C ILE A 78 3.04 -6.39 1.94
N GLY A 79 4.28 -6.11 1.52
CA GLY A 79 5.40 -7.01 1.80
C GLY A 79 5.81 -7.01 3.27
N GLU A 80 6.29 -8.17 3.77
CA GLU A 80 6.78 -8.33 5.15
C GLU A 80 7.77 -7.24 5.56
N LYS A 81 8.76 -6.96 4.71
CA LYS A 81 9.79 -5.92 4.97
C LYS A 81 9.15 -4.53 5.16
N GLN A 82 8.21 -4.18 4.29
CA GLN A 82 7.56 -2.87 4.35
C GLN A 82 6.61 -2.76 5.54
N LEU A 83 5.86 -3.83 5.88
CA LEU A 83 5.06 -3.85 7.11
C LEU A 83 5.95 -3.63 8.33
N ARG A 84 7.09 -4.33 8.43
CA ARG A 84 8.06 -4.14 9.51
C ARG A 84 8.57 -2.70 9.58
N GLU A 85 8.88 -2.08 8.44
CA GLU A 85 9.29 -0.67 8.39
C GLU A 85 8.19 0.28 8.88
N HIS A 86 6.92 0.06 8.46
CA HIS A 86 5.76 0.83 8.92
C HIS A 86 5.56 0.71 10.44
N LEU A 87 5.47 -0.51 10.95
CA LEU A 87 5.20 -0.74 12.37
C LEU A 87 6.37 -0.29 13.25
N LYS A 88 7.63 -0.48 12.78
CA LYS A 88 8.80 0.03 13.48
C LYS A 88 8.79 1.55 13.57
N ALA A 89 8.44 2.25 12.50
CA ALA A 89 8.37 3.71 12.52
C ALA A 89 7.29 4.23 13.47
N LEU A 90 6.16 3.52 13.59
CA LEU A 90 5.14 3.82 14.59
C LEU A 90 5.67 3.59 16.01
N LYS A 91 6.36 2.48 16.25
CA LYS A 91 7.00 2.19 17.55
C LYS A 91 8.03 3.26 17.92
N ASP A 92 8.88 3.64 16.97
CA ASP A 92 9.93 4.68 17.17
C ASP A 92 9.30 6.06 17.44
N ASN A 93 8.08 6.31 16.95
CA ASN A 93 7.27 7.49 17.26
C ASN A 93 6.47 7.36 18.58
N GLY A 94 6.64 6.26 19.32
CA GLY A 94 6.02 6.07 20.64
C GLY A 94 4.61 5.49 20.61
N TYR A 95 4.10 5.04 19.46
CA TYR A 95 2.79 4.37 19.39
C TYR A 95 2.82 3.03 20.12
N VAL A 96 1.74 2.77 20.86
CA VAL A 96 1.47 1.51 21.56
C VAL A 96 0.10 0.99 21.17
N THR A 97 -0.04 -0.33 21.07
CA THR A 97 -1.33 -0.92 20.70
C THR A 97 -2.29 -0.94 21.87
N ILE A 98 -3.56 -0.75 21.57
CA ILE A 98 -4.71 -0.85 22.48
C ILE A 98 -5.59 -2.04 22.07
N THR A 99 -6.38 -2.54 23.00
CA THR A 99 -7.28 -3.67 22.84
C THR A 99 -8.72 -3.23 22.52
N GLN A 100 -9.56 -4.19 22.12
CA GLN A 100 -11.00 -3.97 21.98
C GLN A 100 -11.62 -3.46 23.30
N GLU A 101 -11.21 -4.06 24.42
CA GLU A 101 -11.68 -3.67 25.76
C GLU A 101 -11.28 -2.23 26.11
N ASP A 102 -10.09 -1.76 25.69
CA ASP A 102 -9.66 -0.38 25.91
C ASP A 102 -10.53 0.61 25.14
N ILE A 103 -10.89 0.30 23.88
CA ILE A 103 -11.79 1.13 23.08
C ILE A 103 -13.17 1.19 23.73
N GLU A 104 -13.73 0.06 24.16
CA GLU A 104 -15.01 -0.01 24.85
C GLU A 104 -15.02 0.85 26.13
N LYS A 105 -14.00 0.68 26.97
CA LYS A 105 -13.84 1.47 28.21
C LYS A 105 -13.68 2.98 27.91
N TYR A 106 -12.96 3.32 26.83
CA TYR A 106 -12.80 4.70 26.41
C TYR A 106 -14.14 5.34 26.06
N TYR A 107 -14.97 4.68 25.24
CA TYR A 107 -16.28 5.22 24.85
C TYR A 107 -17.32 5.15 25.94
N GLU A 108 -17.45 4.03 26.66
CA GLU A 108 -18.53 3.79 27.61
C GLU A 108 -18.25 4.32 29.02
N LYS A 109 -17.00 4.18 29.49
CA LYS A 109 -16.63 4.49 30.87
C LYS A 109 -15.81 5.78 30.99
N GLY A 110 -15.46 6.39 29.87
CA GLY A 110 -14.67 7.61 29.88
C GLY A 110 -13.21 7.39 30.30
N GLN A 111 -12.67 6.17 30.23
CA GLN A 111 -11.26 5.94 30.54
C GLN A 111 -10.35 6.59 29.50
N PRO A 112 -9.22 7.21 29.93
CA PRO A 112 -8.23 7.71 28.98
C PRO A 112 -7.55 6.57 28.26
N LEU A 113 -7.01 6.85 27.07
CA LEU A 113 -6.13 5.97 26.31
C LEU A 113 -4.68 6.43 26.41
N PRO A 114 -3.69 5.63 26.02
CA PRO A 114 -2.33 6.10 25.80
C PRO A 114 -2.30 7.32 24.88
N GLU A 115 -1.32 8.21 25.08
CA GLU A 115 -1.20 9.43 24.28
C GLU A 115 -1.05 9.15 22.78
N LYS A 116 -0.36 8.05 22.43
CA LYS A 116 -0.18 7.55 21.06
C LYS A 116 -0.77 6.13 20.94
N ALA A 117 -2.10 6.05 21.05
CA ALA A 117 -2.84 4.81 20.97
C ALA A 117 -3.02 4.35 19.51
N LEU A 118 -2.71 3.08 19.24
CA LEU A 118 -2.86 2.41 17.94
C LEU A 118 -3.78 1.20 18.07
N TYR A 119 -4.81 1.13 17.25
CA TYR A 119 -5.59 -0.08 17.02
C TYR A 119 -5.19 -0.68 15.67
N LEU A 120 -4.57 -1.86 15.70
CA LEU A 120 -3.95 -2.49 14.53
C LEU A 120 -4.78 -3.68 14.06
N MET A 121 -5.26 -3.64 12.82
CA MET A 121 -6.09 -4.66 12.20
C MET A 121 -5.43 -5.26 10.96
N PHE A 122 -5.75 -6.54 10.69
CA PHE A 122 -5.43 -7.26 9.47
C PHE A 122 -6.71 -7.89 8.94
N GLU A 123 -7.05 -7.60 7.67
CA GLU A 123 -8.33 -8.01 7.08
C GLU A 123 -8.25 -9.38 6.39
N ASP A 124 -9.40 -9.91 6.01
CA ASP A 124 -9.63 -11.08 5.18
C ASP A 124 -9.27 -12.45 5.77
N GLY A 125 -8.67 -12.54 6.95
CA GLY A 125 -8.35 -13.83 7.55
C GLY A 125 -7.37 -14.69 6.73
N ARG A 126 -6.42 -14.06 6.03
CA ARG A 126 -5.46 -14.76 5.19
C ARG A 126 -4.38 -15.43 6.03
N ARG A 127 -4.03 -16.66 5.66
CA ARG A 127 -2.99 -17.42 6.32
C ARG A 127 -1.60 -16.80 6.16
N ASP A 128 -1.29 -16.27 4.98
CA ASP A 128 -0.03 -15.57 4.71
C ASP A 128 0.15 -14.39 5.66
N THR A 129 -0.93 -13.63 5.90
CA THR A 129 -0.94 -12.49 6.82
C THR A 129 -0.53 -12.91 8.23
N ALA A 130 -1.09 -13.98 8.75
CA ALA A 130 -0.70 -14.51 10.05
C ALA A 130 0.78 -14.90 10.08
N ILE A 131 1.25 -15.66 9.09
CA ILE A 131 2.64 -16.15 9.03
C ILE A 131 3.66 -15.00 9.00
N PHE A 132 3.42 -13.97 8.19
CA PHE A 132 4.40 -12.89 7.98
C PHE A 132 4.26 -11.74 8.99
N ALA A 133 3.06 -11.50 9.54
CA ALA A 133 2.86 -10.45 10.53
C ALA A 133 3.22 -10.89 11.95
N ASP A 134 3.09 -12.16 12.30
CA ASP A 134 3.22 -12.67 13.66
C ASP A 134 4.56 -12.30 14.31
N ASN A 135 5.66 -12.67 13.68
CA ASN A 135 7.00 -12.33 14.16
C ASN A 135 7.22 -10.82 14.29
N ILE A 136 6.60 -10.01 13.41
CA ILE A 136 6.77 -8.55 13.42
C ILE A 136 6.07 -7.95 14.64
N ILE A 137 4.82 -8.34 14.90
CA ILE A 137 4.06 -7.82 16.04
C ILE A 137 4.65 -8.29 17.36
N GLU A 138 5.15 -9.53 17.44
CA GLU A 138 5.87 -10.04 18.61
C GLU A 138 7.16 -9.26 18.89
N ASP A 139 7.99 -9.04 17.87
CA ASP A 139 9.26 -8.31 17.99
C ASP A 139 9.04 -6.86 18.45
N LEU A 140 7.98 -6.23 18.00
CA LEU A 140 7.65 -4.85 18.32
C LEU A 140 6.76 -4.72 19.57
N ASN A 141 6.34 -5.86 20.15
CA ASN A 141 5.34 -5.89 21.22
C ASN A 141 4.09 -5.09 20.85
N PHE A 142 3.52 -5.40 19.69
CA PHE A 142 2.24 -4.88 19.24
C PHE A 142 1.18 -5.97 19.32
N LYS A 143 -0.08 -5.59 19.53
CA LYS A 143 -1.22 -6.49 19.45
C LYS A 143 -1.99 -6.21 18.18
N GLY A 144 -2.28 -7.27 17.40
CA GLY A 144 -3.07 -7.20 16.18
C GLY A 144 -4.48 -7.77 16.37
N VAL A 145 -5.38 -7.37 15.48
CA VAL A 145 -6.72 -7.95 15.36
C VAL A 145 -6.85 -8.60 14.00
N MET A 146 -7.10 -9.91 13.98
CA MET A 146 -7.35 -10.65 12.75
C MET A 146 -8.85 -10.61 12.43
N MET A 147 -9.19 -9.94 11.31
CA MET A 147 -10.55 -9.88 10.79
C MET A 147 -10.78 -11.04 9.84
N THR A 148 -11.85 -11.79 9.99
CA THR A 148 -12.10 -13.00 9.18
C THR A 148 -13.49 -13.02 8.56
N TYR A 149 -13.66 -13.88 7.54
CA TYR A 149 -14.95 -14.23 6.95
C TYR A 149 -15.29 -15.67 7.36
N PRO A 150 -16.28 -15.92 8.24
CA PRO A 150 -16.58 -17.26 8.73
C PRO A 150 -17.12 -18.19 7.64
N GLU A 151 -17.57 -17.70 6.50
CA GLU A 151 -17.87 -18.54 5.33
C GLU A 151 -16.70 -19.43 4.93
N LYS A 152 -15.45 -18.98 5.18
CA LYS A 152 -14.23 -19.74 4.89
C LYS A 152 -13.94 -20.88 5.86
N PHE A 153 -14.61 -20.96 7.01
CA PHE A 153 -14.33 -21.94 8.06
C PHE A 153 -14.65 -23.38 7.65
N ASP A 154 -15.69 -23.56 6.86
CA ASP A 154 -16.12 -24.87 6.37
C ASP A 154 -15.45 -25.27 5.05
N HIS A 155 -14.60 -24.39 4.47
CA HIS A 155 -13.89 -24.63 3.23
C HIS A 155 -12.41 -24.95 3.51
N GLU A 156 -11.89 -26.01 2.90
CA GLU A 156 -10.46 -26.38 2.99
C GLU A 156 -9.60 -25.53 2.02
N ASP A 157 -9.82 -24.21 1.97
CA ASP A 157 -8.96 -23.33 1.18
C ASP A 157 -7.69 -22.98 1.97
N PRO A 158 -6.51 -23.42 1.51
CA PRO A 158 -5.25 -23.21 2.22
C PRO A 158 -4.83 -21.74 2.34
N LYS A 159 -5.50 -20.84 1.62
CA LYS A 159 -5.24 -19.39 1.67
C LYS A 159 -5.79 -18.74 2.94
N PHE A 160 -6.78 -19.34 3.57
CA PHE A 160 -7.46 -18.77 4.73
C PHE A 160 -7.14 -19.52 6.01
N LEU A 161 -7.23 -18.79 7.13
CA LEU A 161 -7.06 -19.34 8.47
C LEU A 161 -8.23 -20.24 8.82
N ARG A 162 -7.91 -21.39 9.44
CA ARG A 162 -8.89 -22.31 9.99
C ARG A 162 -9.27 -21.88 11.41
N PRO A 163 -10.41 -22.33 11.94
CA PRO A 163 -10.78 -22.09 13.34
C PRO A 163 -9.72 -22.54 14.36
N SER A 164 -8.97 -23.63 14.09
CA SER A 164 -7.84 -24.05 14.91
C SER A 164 -6.72 -23.03 14.95
N ASP A 165 -6.35 -22.49 13.76
CA ASP A 165 -5.29 -21.49 13.63
C ASP A 165 -5.67 -20.22 14.40
N LEU A 166 -6.96 -19.82 14.36
CA LEU A 166 -7.47 -18.66 15.10
C LEU A 166 -7.42 -18.85 16.63
N LYS A 167 -7.67 -20.08 17.12
CA LYS A 167 -7.51 -20.40 18.54
C LYS A 167 -6.06 -20.29 18.97
N ASP A 168 -5.13 -20.88 18.20
CA ASP A 168 -3.70 -20.80 18.47
C ASP A 168 -3.20 -19.34 18.48
N MET A 169 -3.70 -18.49 17.56
CA MET A 169 -3.39 -17.06 17.53
C MET A 169 -3.86 -16.33 18.80
N THR A 170 -5.07 -16.59 19.27
CA THR A 170 -5.56 -15.95 20.50
C THR A 170 -4.81 -16.42 21.75
N ASP A 171 -4.38 -17.69 21.78
CA ASP A 171 -3.57 -18.24 22.87
C ASP A 171 -2.16 -17.61 22.93
N SER A 172 -1.63 -17.11 21.82
CA SER A 172 -0.34 -16.40 21.76
C SER A 172 -0.32 -15.07 22.50
N THR A 173 -1.47 -14.54 22.91
CA THR A 173 -1.67 -13.23 23.56
C THR A 173 -1.48 -11.99 22.66
N PHE A 174 -0.87 -12.13 21.47
CA PHE A 174 -0.61 -11.02 20.54
C PHE A 174 -1.79 -10.73 19.61
N TRP A 175 -2.79 -11.60 19.55
CA TRP A 175 -3.91 -11.46 18.64
C TRP A 175 -5.25 -11.36 19.36
N GLU A 176 -6.12 -10.54 18.80
CA GLU A 176 -7.57 -10.53 19.02
C GLU A 176 -8.26 -10.89 17.71
N LEU A 177 -9.53 -11.28 17.77
CA LEU A 177 -10.33 -11.59 16.58
C LEU A 177 -11.41 -10.54 16.34
N GLY A 178 -11.68 -10.30 15.06
CA GLY A 178 -12.78 -9.50 14.56
C GLY A 178 -13.40 -10.18 13.35
N THR A 179 -14.37 -9.53 12.71
CA THR A 179 -15.02 -10.07 11.52
C THR A 179 -15.29 -9.00 10.46
N ASN A 180 -15.08 -9.36 9.19
CA ASN A 180 -15.47 -8.60 8.01
C ASN A 180 -16.91 -8.93 7.54
N GLY A 181 -17.66 -9.72 8.30
CA GLY A 181 -18.98 -10.23 7.93
C GLY A 181 -18.93 -11.67 7.46
N TYR A 182 -20.06 -12.20 6.97
CA TYR A 182 -20.16 -13.59 6.57
C TYR A 182 -19.25 -13.90 5.37
N ARG A 183 -19.37 -13.11 4.31
CA ARG A 183 -18.69 -13.30 3.03
C ARG A 183 -18.49 -11.98 2.30
N LEU A 184 -17.59 -12.00 1.33
CA LEU A 184 -17.38 -10.88 0.41
C LEU A 184 -18.03 -11.22 -0.94
N GLU A 185 -19.06 -10.46 -1.33
CA GLU A 185 -19.71 -10.54 -2.62
C GLU A 185 -20.08 -9.14 -3.10
N TYR A 186 -20.15 -8.96 -4.41
CA TYR A 186 -20.46 -7.68 -5.03
C TYR A 186 -21.75 -7.77 -5.84
N ILE A 187 -22.61 -6.75 -5.70
CA ILE A 187 -23.87 -6.61 -6.40
C ILE A 187 -23.92 -5.29 -7.17
N ASN A 188 -24.82 -5.19 -8.12
CA ASN A 188 -25.04 -3.99 -8.93
C ASN A 188 -23.76 -3.54 -9.64
N VAL A 189 -22.99 -4.50 -10.15
CA VAL A 189 -21.69 -4.25 -10.76
C VAL A 189 -21.90 -3.78 -12.21
N TYR A 190 -21.18 -2.72 -12.58
CA TYR A 190 -21.09 -2.17 -13.93
C TYR A 190 -19.63 -2.07 -14.36
N ASP A 191 -19.41 -2.21 -15.67
CA ASP A 191 -18.10 -1.86 -16.23
C ASP A 191 -17.91 -0.33 -16.27
N ARG A 192 -16.71 0.14 -16.65
CA ARG A 192 -16.42 1.59 -16.72
C ARG A 192 -17.19 2.36 -17.78
N TYR A 193 -17.91 1.65 -18.68
CA TYR A 193 -18.82 2.21 -19.66
C TYR A 193 -20.29 2.01 -19.27
N HIS A 194 -20.56 1.71 -17.99
CA HIS A 194 -21.91 1.51 -17.43
C HIS A 194 -22.69 0.34 -18.02
N ASN A 195 -22.03 -0.67 -18.61
CA ASN A 195 -22.71 -1.91 -18.95
C ASN A 195 -22.89 -2.76 -17.71
N PHE A 196 -24.13 -3.23 -17.51
CA PHE A 196 -24.50 -4.03 -16.35
C PHE A 196 -23.90 -5.44 -16.40
N ILE A 197 -23.26 -5.84 -15.32
CA ILE A 197 -22.68 -7.17 -15.12
C ILE A 197 -23.53 -7.98 -14.14
N GLY A 198 -23.97 -7.35 -13.04
CA GLY A 198 -24.85 -7.95 -12.03
C GLY A 198 -24.12 -8.29 -10.74
N GLU A 199 -24.23 -9.55 -10.32
CA GLU A 199 -23.65 -10.09 -9.08
C GLU A 199 -22.39 -10.90 -9.41
N ILE A 200 -21.30 -10.69 -8.66
CA ILE A 200 -20.02 -11.37 -8.88
C ILE A 200 -19.35 -11.69 -7.55
N ASP A 201 -18.63 -12.82 -7.55
CA ASP A 201 -17.77 -13.26 -6.45
C ASP A 201 -16.42 -12.52 -6.43
N PRO A 202 -15.62 -12.63 -5.33
CA PRO A 202 -14.35 -11.92 -5.21
C PRO A 202 -13.29 -12.30 -6.24
N LEU A 203 -13.27 -13.53 -6.75
CA LEU A 203 -12.28 -13.96 -7.75
C LEU A 203 -12.59 -13.35 -9.12
N THR A 204 -13.87 -13.37 -9.48
CA THR A 204 -14.40 -12.71 -10.68
C THR A 204 -14.15 -11.21 -10.60
N TYR A 205 -14.42 -10.58 -9.44
CA TYR A 205 -14.13 -9.17 -9.20
C TYR A 205 -12.64 -8.84 -9.37
N ALA A 206 -11.74 -9.63 -8.77
CA ALA A 206 -10.31 -9.39 -8.86
C ALA A 206 -9.80 -9.39 -10.31
N MET A 207 -10.32 -10.30 -11.15
CA MET A 207 -9.97 -10.36 -12.56
C MET A 207 -10.61 -9.23 -13.38
N MET A 208 -11.82 -8.80 -13.01
CA MET A 208 -12.54 -7.72 -13.70
C MET A 208 -12.10 -6.32 -13.29
N ARG A 209 -11.47 -6.16 -12.14
CA ARG A 209 -11.15 -4.86 -11.54
C ARG A 209 -10.59 -3.81 -12.52
N PRO A 210 -9.68 -4.14 -13.47
CA PRO A 210 -9.19 -3.17 -14.45
C PRO A 210 -10.26 -2.62 -15.41
N TYR A 211 -11.38 -3.32 -15.55
CA TYR A 211 -12.45 -3.00 -16.50
C TYR A 211 -13.70 -2.40 -15.83
N LEU A 212 -13.77 -2.46 -14.49
CA LEU A 212 -14.93 -1.98 -13.74
C LEU A 212 -14.92 -0.46 -13.61
N GLY A 213 -16.14 0.11 -13.56
CA GLY A 213 -16.40 1.42 -13.01
C GLY A 213 -16.36 1.39 -11.48
N ARG A 214 -16.78 2.48 -10.84
CA ARG A 214 -17.02 2.53 -9.39
C ARG A 214 -18.45 2.17 -9.00
N ASP A 215 -19.27 1.81 -9.97
CA ASP A 215 -20.68 1.43 -9.78
C ASP A 215 -20.77 -0.04 -9.40
N TYR A 216 -20.50 -0.33 -8.14
CA TYR A 216 -20.74 -1.63 -7.50
C TYR A 216 -20.93 -1.44 -6.00
N ASN A 217 -21.57 -2.41 -5.36
CA ASN A 217 -21.84 -2.41 -3.94
C ASN A 217 -21.41 -3.74 -3.32
N HIS A 218 -20.95 -3.69 -2.06
CA HIS A 218 -20.92 -4.89 -1.27
C HIS A 218 -22.35 -5.42 -1.05
N TYR A 219 -22.50 -6.73 -0.97
CA TYR A 219 -23.78 -7.45 -0.86
C TYR A 219 -24.75 -6.91 0.20
N LEU A 220 -24.24 -6.40 1.32
CA LEU A 220 -25.04 -5.84 2.40
C LEU A 220 -25.42 -4.36 2.21
N MET A 221 -24.84 -3.66 1.22
CA MET A 221 -24.90 -2.19 1.17
C MET A 221 -26.09 -1.63 0.39
N ASP A 222 -26.76 -2.41 -0.46
CA ASP A 222 -27.88 -1.95 -1.27
C ASP A 222 -28.90 -3.07 -1.51
N TYR A 223 -30.02 -2.70 -2.14
CA TYR A 223 -30.89 -3.64 -2.82
C TYR A 223 -30.18 -4.24 -4.03
N ILE A 224 -30.48 -5.51 -4.34
CA ILE A 224 -30.10 -6.09 -5.63
C ILE A 224 -30.95 -5.42 -6.70
N ARG A 225 -30.29 -4.91 -7.76
CA ARG A 225 -30.91 -4.13 -8.83
C ARG A 225 -30.73 -4.79 -10.19
N ASP A 226 -31.59 -4.48 -11.13
CA ASP A 226 -31.43 -4.85 -12.53
C ASP A 226 -30.54 -3.84 -13.30
N LYS A 227 -30.43 -4.07 -14.61
CA LYS A 227 -29.68 -3.21 -15.53
C LYS A 227 -30.17 -1.76 -15.59
N ASP A 228 -31.43 -1.52 -15.26
CA ASP A 228 -32.07 -0.20 -15.25
C ASP A 228 -32.04 0.44 -13.84
N ARG A 229 -31.24 -0.16 -12.92
CA ARG A 229 -31.05 0.23 -11.52
C ARG A 229 -32.30 0.13 -10.65
N ILE A 230 -33.30 -0.63 -11.10
CA ILE A 230 -34.55 -0.87 -10.36
C ILE A 230 -34.33 -2.06 -9.40
N PRO A 231 -34.73 -1.95 -8.12
CA PRO A 231 -34.66 -3.08 -7.18
C PRO A 231 -35.46 -4.28 -7.69
N VAL A 232 -34.82 -5.45 -7.75
CA VAL A 232 -35.50 -6.72 -8.11
C VAL A 232 -35.95 -7.51 -6.89
N GLU A 233 -35.60 -7.06 -5.69
CA GLU A 233 -36.05 -7.62 -4.42
C GLU A 233 -37.03 -6.68 -3.69
N THR A 234 -37.96 -7.25 -2.95
CA THR A 234 -38.86 -6.49 -2.07
C THR A 234 -38.12 -6.11 -0.77
N LEU A 235 -38.69 -5.17 0.00
CA LEU A 235 -38.17 -4.81 1.33
C LEU A 235 -38.00 -6.05 2.25
N ASP A 236 -38.95 -6.97 2.22
CA ASP A 236 -38.90 -8.17 3.07
C ASP A 236 -37.87 -9.19 2.56
N HIS A 237 -37.63 -9.25 1.26
CA HIS A 237 -36.53 -10.08 0.71
C HIS A 237 -35.17 -9.50 1.11
N MET A 238 -34.95 -8.21 0.96
CA MET A 238 -33.75 -7.51 1.37
C MET A 238 -33.46 -7.75 2.88
N LYS A 239 -34.48 -7.56 3.75
CA LYS A 239 -34.33 -7.82 5.18
C LYS A 239 -33.97 -9.27 5.50
N ARG A 240 -34.59 -10.26 4.81
CA ARG A 240 -34.23 -11.67 4.99
C ARG A 240 -32.83 -11.97 4.51
N ARG A 241 -32.40 -11.41 3.38
CA ARG A 241 -31.06 -11.59 2.81
C ARG A 241 -29.99 -11.06 3.78
N ILE A 242 -30.14 -9.81 4.23
CA ILE A 242 -29.24 -9.19 5.21
C ILE A 242 -29.27 -9.95 6.54
N GLY A 243 -30.45 -10.25 7.06
CA GLY A 243 -30.59 -11.00 8.32
C GLY A 243 -30.02 -12.40 8.26
N TYR A 244 -30.12 -13.10 7.14
CA TYR A 244 -29.48 -14.40 6.94
C TYR A 244 -27.95 -14.28 7.05
N ASP A 245 -27.36 -13.31 6.40
CA ASP A 245 -25.92 -13.09 6.40
C ASP A 245 -25.37 -12.88 7.83
N TYR A 246 -25.97 -11.98 8.61
CA TYR A 246 -25.61 -11.79 10.02
C TYR A 246 -25.89 -13.01 10.91
N SER A 247 -26.97 -13.75 10.64
CA SER A 247 -27.26 -14.97 11.39
C SER A 247 -26.21 -16.03 11.15
N ARG A 248 -25.73 -16.17 9.90
CA ARG A 248 -24.62 -17.10 9.56
C ARG A 248 -23.31 -16.70 10.22
N VAL A 249 -22.99 -15.40 10.33
CA VAL A 249 -21.83 -14.94 11.11
C VAL A 249 -21.94 -15.46 12.54
N ALA A 250 -23.06 -15.23 13.22
CA ALA A 250 -23.23 -15.62 14.61
C ALA A 250 -23.17 -17.15 14.80
N GLU A 251 -23.84 -17.92 13.93
CA GLU A 251 -23.86 -19.38 13.95
C GLU A 251 -22.45 -19.95 13.78
N LEU A 252 -21.75 -19.61 12.72
CA LEU A 252 -20.45 -20.19 12.42
C LEU A 252 -19.38 -19.85 13.45
N TYR A 253 -19.32 -18.61 13.93
CA TYR A 253 -18.39 -18.28 15.02
C TYR A 253 -18.73 -19.01 16.32
N GLN A 254 -20.02 -19.12 16.67
CA GLN A 254 -20.43 -19.86 17.85
C GLN A 254 -20.08 -21.35 17.74
N ASP A 255 -20.33 -21.96 16.59
CA ASP A 255 -20.07 -23.38 16.36
C ASP A 255 -18.56 -23.71 16.36
N HIS A 256 -17.74 -22.88 15.74
CA HIS A 256 -16.33 -23.17 15.57
C HIS A 256 -15.44 -22.62 16.69
N LEU A 257 -15.76 -21.44 17.25
CA LEU A 257 -14.92 -20.77 18.26
C LEU A 257 -15.59 -20.72 19.65
N GLY A 258 -16.92 -20.92 19.74
CA GLY A 258 -17.67 -20.82 20.99
C GLY A 258 -18.09 -19.40 21.37
N TYR A 259 -17.77 -18.40 20.56
CA TYR A 259 -18.17 -17.00 20.77
C TYR A 259 -18.16 -16.23 19.44
N VAL A 260 -18.86 -15.09 19.38
CA VAL A 260 -18.83 -14.17 18.25
C VAL A 260 -17.84 -13.05 18.57
N PRO A 261 -16.88 -12.72 17.66
CA PRO A 261 -15.99 -11.58 17.85
C PRO A 261 -16.75 -10.27 18.01
N GLN A 262 -16.25 -9.37 18.83
CA GLN A 262 -16.97 -8.14 19.20
C GLN A 262 -16.81 -7.02 18.17
N VAL A 263 -15.74 -7.04 17.37
CA VAL A 263 -15.43 -6.02 16.37
C VAL A 263 -15.92 -6.45 15.00
N TYR A 264 -16.65 -5.56 14.38
CA TYR A 264 -17.15 -5.70 13.01
C TYR A 264 -16.57 -4.63 12.10
N VAL A 265 -16.27 -4.98 10.85
CA VAL A 265 -15.96 -4.04 9.77
C VAL A 265 -17.02 -4.19 8.69
N LEU A 266 -17.87 -3.18 8.54
CA LEU A 266 -18.83 -3.15 7.44
C LEU A 266 -18.12 -2.69 6.16
N MET A 267 -17.89 -3.66 5.28
CA MET A 267 -17.13 -3.42 4.04
C MET A 267 -17.86 -2.46 3.10
N HIS A 268 -17.10 -1.59 2.43
CA HIS A 268 -17.59 -0.59 1.46
C HIS A 268 -18.66 0.39 1.99
N ALA A 269 -18.77 0.53 3.30
CA ALA A 269 -19.73 1.42 3.92
C ALA A 269 -19.42 2.92 3.80
N ASN A 270 -18.21 3.30 3.77
CA ASN A 270 -17.55 4.62 3.68
C ASN A 270 -18.41 5.91 3.47
N THR A 271 -19.65 5.89 3.91
CA THR A 271 -20.63 6.97 3.75
C THR A 271 -21.07 7.55 5.10
N GLY A 272 -20.57 7.00 6.21
CA GLY A 272 -21.10 7.29 7.55
C GLY A 272 -22.53 6.76 7.76
N LYS A 273 -23.01 5.89 6.86
CA LYS A 273 -24.28 5.18 6.92
C LYS A 273 -24.02 3.69 6.83
N PHE A 274 -25.00 2.88 7.22
CA PHE A 274 -24.90 1.43 7.19
C PHE A 274 -25.48 0.81 5.90
N GLY A 275 -25.73 1.61 4.88
CA GLY A 275 -26.26 1.20 3.58
C GLY A 275 -26.63 2.37 2.69
N ASN A 276 -26.77 2.12 1.38
CA ASN A 276 -27.06 3.13 0.37
C ASN A 276 -28.53 3.62 0.40
N ALA A 277 -29.43 2.80 0.94
CA ALA A 277 -30.83 3.17 1.17
C ALA A 277 -31.15 3.16 2.68
N ALA A 278 -32.08 4.01 3.11
CA ALA A 278 -32.43 4.14 4.53
C ALA A 278 -32.89 2.81 5.15
N SER A 279 -33.67 2.00 4.42
CA SER A 279 -34.12 0.69 4.88
C SER A 279 -32.99 -0.34 4.99
N VAL A 280 -32.03 -0.31 4.09
CA VAL A 280 -30.82 -1.14 4.11
C VAL A 280 -29.94 -0.73 5.29
N SER A 281 -29.70 0.57 5.45
CA SER A 281 -28.95 1.14 6.57
C SER A 281 -29.54 0.73 7.91
N TYR A 282 -30.85 0.86 8.07
CA TYR A 282 -31.55 0.49 9.29
C TYR A 282 -31.40 -1.01 9.63
N GLU A 283 -31.54 -1.90 8.64
CA GLU A 283 -31.44 -3.34 8.86
C GLU A 283 -30.01 -3.77 9.22
N ASN A 284 -28.98 -3.21 8.57
CA ASN A 284 -27.59 -3.45 8.95
C ASN A 284 -27.29 -2.93 10.36
N GLU A 285 -27.65 -1.67 10.68
CA GLU A 285 -27.43 -1.08 11.99
C GLU A 285 -28.07 -1.92 13.11
N LYS A 286 -29.30 -2.36 12.92
CA LYS A 286 -30.02 -3.23 13.85
C LYS A 286 -29.26 -4.51 14.16
N TRP A 287 -28.73 -5.20 13.14
CA TRP A 287 -27.99 -6.44 13.30
C TRP A 287 -26.61 -6.21 13.89
N ILE A 288 -25.91 -5.17 13.46
CA ILE A 288 -24.58 -4.81 13.99
C ILE A 288 -24.68 -4.53 15.49
N ARG A 289 -25.62 -3.69 15.92
CA ARG A 289 -25.82 -3.39 17.35
C ARG A 289 -26.29 -4.59 18.18
N LYS A 290 -26.90 -5.59 17.55
CA LYS A 290 -27.34 -6.82 18.23
C LYS A 290 -26.19 -7.79 18.47
N LEU A 291 -25.23 -7.88 17.54
CA LEU A 291 -24.20 -8.93 17.54
C LEU A 291 -22.83 -8.43 17.99
N PHE A 292 -22.54 -7.15 17.78
CA PHE A 292 -21.20 -6.60 17.96
C PHE A 292 -21.21 -5.42 18.92
N THR A 293 -20.08 -5.14 19.56
CA THR A 293 -19.94 -3.99 20.47
C THR A 293 -19.42 -2.75 19.73
N MET A 294 -18.69 -2.92 18.62
CA MET A 294 -18.19 -1.81 17.84
C MET A 294 -18.14 -2.14 16.34
N ASN A 295 -18.16 -1.08 15.51
CA ASN A 295 -18.12 -1.21 14.05
C ASN A 295 -17.27 -0.13 13.41
N PHE A 296 -16.39 -0.55 12.50
CA PHE A 296 -15.65 0.34 11.62
C PHE A 296 -16.42 0.52 10.31
N ASN A 297 -16.96 1.73 10.13
CA ASN A 297 -17.91 2.07 9.06
C ASN A 297 -17.32 3.03 8.03
N ARG A 298 -16.12 3.54 8.27
CA ARG A 298 -15.44 4.53 7.42
C ARG A 298 -14.03 4.10 7.07
N GLU A 299 -13.55 4.58 5.93
CA GLU A 299 -12.21 4.36 5.41
C GLU A 299 -11.53 5.69 5.10
N GLY A 300 -10.20 5.67 4.96
CA GLY A 300 -9.43 6.80 4.48
C GLY A 300 -9.03 7.81 5.53
N TYR A 301 -9.43 7.62 6.78
CA TYR A 301 -9.06 8.45 7.91
C TYR A 301 -8.65 7.56 9.09
N SER A 302 -7.55 7.92 9.78
CA SER A 302 -7.02 7.05 10.83
C SER A 302 -7.54 7.35 12.22
N PHE A 303 -7.95 8.58 12.50
CA PHE A 303 -8.12 9.07 13.86
C PHE A 303 -9.55 9.02 14.37
N ASN A 304 -9.75 8.40 15.54
CA ASN A 304 -11.03 8.23 16.23
C ASN A 304 -11.02 8.95 17.57
N GLN A 305 -12.09 9.66 17.87
CA GLN A 305 -12.30 10.37 19.13
C GLN A 305 -13.71 10.12 19.67
N ARG A 306 -13.99 10.50 20.93
CA ARG A 306 -15.29 10.31 21.59
C ARG A 306 -16.46 11.03 20.94
N ASN A 307 -16.20 12.02 20.11
CA ASN A 307 -17.27 12.71 19.35
C ASN A 307 -17.89 11.86 18.25
N SER A 308 -17.29 10.72 17.89
CA SER A 308 -17.85 9.72 16.98
C SER A 308 -18.59 8.63 17.75
N SER A 309 -19.50 7.93 17.06
CA SER A 309 -20.14 6.74 17.62
C SER A 309 -19.19 5.55 17.59
N LEU A 310 -19.26 4.69 18.62
CA LEU A 310 -18.56 3.40 18.66
C LEU A 310 -18.94 2.48 17.46
N TYR A 311 -20.06 2.77 16.81
CA TYR A 311 -20.51 2.07 15.61
C TYR A 311 -20.21 2.79 14.30
N ASP A 312 -19.52 3.93 14.35
CA ASP A 312 -19.13 4.74 13.19
C ASP A 312 -17.64 5.10 13.25
N LEU A 313 -16.81 4.11 13.59
CA LEU A 313 -15.36 4.27 13.67
C LEU A 313 -14.76 4.30 12.27
N THR A 314 -13.62 4.98 12.15
CA THR A 314 -12.83 5.05 10.91
C THR A 314 -11.53 4.27 11.03
N ARG A 315 -11.05 3.75 9.89
CA ARG A 315 -9.74 3.12 9.76
C ARG A 315 -9.03 3.60 8.50
N MET A 316 -7.74 3.73 8.56
CA MET A 316 -6.89 3.97 7.40
C MET A 316 -6.28 2.66 6.91
N GLN A 317 -6.26 2.47 5.61
CA GLN A 317 -5.71 1.27 4.97
C GLN A 317 -4.41 1.63 4.26
N PRO A 318 -3.22 1.43 4.91
CA PRO A 318 -1.94 1.68 4.29
C PRO A 318 -1.78 0.81 3.04
N GLN A 319 -1.42 1.43 1.92
CA GLN A 319 -1.30 0.75 0.65
C GLN A 319 0.10 0.15 0.46
N PRO A 320 0.25 -0.93 -0.32
CA PRO A 320 1.54 -1.59 -0.57
C PRO A 320 2.61 -0.68 -1.18
N TYR A 321 2.21 0.39 -1.85
CA TYR A 321 3.12 1.35 -2.47
C TYR A 321 3.48 2.55 -1.57
N TRP A 322 2.95 2.65 -0.34
CA TRP A 322 3.25 3.74 0.57
C TRP A 322 4.61 3.54 1.23
N PRO A 323 5.58 4.45 1.06
CA PRO A 323 6.75 4.49 1.92
C PRO A 323 6.37 4.88 3.35
N VAL A 324 7.29 4.69 4.28
CA VAL A 324 7.06 5.02 5.71
C VAL A 324 6.59 6.46 5.90
N ASN A 325 7.19 7.40 5.21
CA ASN A 325 6.85 8.82 5.38
C ASN A 325 5.46 9.17 4.87
N HIS A 326 4.92 8.43 3.90
CA HIS A 326 3.52 8.56 3.49
C HIS A 326 2.57 8.24 4.66
N LEU A 327 2.76 7.07 5.28
CA LEU A 327 1.98 6.67 6.45
C LEU A 327 2.06 7.70 7.58
N LEU A 328 3.27 8.12 7.93
CA LEU A 328 3.50 9.11 8.99
C LEU A 328 2.91 10.48 8.65
N MET A 329 2.96 10.90 7.38
CA MET A 329 2.38 12.15 6.91
C MET A 329 0.86 12.13 7.05
N ARG A 330 0.21 11.03 6.68
CA ARG A 330 -1.23 10.85 6.84
C ARG A 330 -1.64 10.89 8.32
N ILE A 331 -0.93 10.15 9.17
CA ILE A 331 -1.19 10.14 10.61
C ILE A 331 -1.03 11.54 11.22
N LYS A 332 0.06 12.24 10.86
CA LYS A 332 0.31 13.61 11.32
C LYS A 332 -0.84 14.55 10.94
N TYR A 333 -1.34 14.43 9.73
CA TYR A 333 -2.44 15.27 9.24
C TYR A 333 -3.76 14.93 9.92
N ASP A 334 -4.08 13.64 10.07
CA ASP A 334 -5.32 13.18 10.71
C ASP A 334 -5.37 13.55 12.19
N THR A 335 -4.29 13.34 12.92
CA THR A 335 -4.19 13.58 14.38
C THR A 335 -3.83 15.02 14.72
N LYS A 336 -3.31 15.79 13.76
CA LYS A 336 -2.71 17.13 13.99
C LYS A 336 -1.54 17.12 14.97
N GLN A 337 -0.95 15.97 15.24
CA GLN A 337 0.23 15.84 16.10
C GLN A 337 1.45 16.47 15.44
N GLN A 338 2.17 17.31 16.17
CA GLN A 338 3.36 18.00 15.64
C GLN A 338 4.67 17.24 15.89
N ASP A 339 4.68 16.33 16.85
CA ASP A 339 5.84 15.59 17.34
C ASP A 339 6.14 14.29 16.56
N ILE A 340 5.54 14.10 15.38
CA ILE A 340 5.85 12.97 14.51
C ILE A 340 7.22 13.17 13.86
N THR A 341 8.11 12.22 14.09
CA THR A 341 9.45 12.17 13.50
C THR A 341 9.42 11.34 12.21
N PHE A 342 9.69 11.99 11.08
CA PHE A 342 9.80 11.33 9.79
C PHE A 342 11.07 10.52 9.66
N LYS A 343 11.02 9.41 8.92
CA LYS A 343 12.18 8.59 8.57
C LYS A 343 13.06 9.37 7.59
N ARG A 344 14.35 9.49 7.92
CA ARG A 344 15.32 10.21 7.09
C ARG A 344 16.21 9.26 6.28
N GLY A 345 16.34 8.00 6.73
CA GLY A 345 17.18 7.00 6.08
C GLY A 345 18.66 7.25 6.31
N ASP A 346 19.44 7.22 5.23
CA ASP A 346 20.89 7.43 5.24
C ASP A 346 21.27 8.88 5.57
N THR A 347 22.46 9.08 6.16
CA THR A 347 23.01 10.41 6.52
C THR A 347 23.20 11.34 5.32
N ARG A 348 23.29 10.80 4.09
CA ARG A 348 23.34 11.58 2.84
C ARG A 348 22.12 12.46 2.61
N ILE A 349 21.00 12.24 3.31
CA ILE A 349 19.88 13.19 3.32
C ILE A 349 20.26 14.55 3.89
N GLU A 350 21.34 14.63 4.69
CA GLU A 350 21.85 15.88 5.24
C GLU A 350 22.42 16.83 4.17
N ASP A 351 22.77 16.32 2.99
CA ASP A 351 23.14 17.14 1.84
C ASP A 351 21.97 17.95 1.30
N TRP A 352 20.75 17.62 1.74
CA TRP A 352 19.52 18.27 1.30
C TRP A 352 18.84 19.04 2.42
N GLU A 353 18.25 20.16 2.07
CA GLU A 353 17.33 20.91 2.90
C GLU A 353 15.89 20.62 2.46
N ILE A 354 15.09 20.07 3.36
CA ILE A 354 13.68 19.80 3.12
C ILE A 354 12.92 21.09 3.38
N LEU A 355 12.36 21.70 2.35
CA LEU A 355 11.61 22.95 2.44
C LEU A 355 10.12 22.69 2.70
N LYS A 356 9.56 21.61 2.11
CA LYS A 356 8.18 21.17 2.29
C LYS A 356 8.10 19.64 2.20
N GLY A 357 7.20 19.02 2.96
CA GLY A 357 7.00 17.59 2.96
C GLY A 357 8.00 16.84 3.84
N ALA A 358 8.36 15.62 3.44
CA ALA A 358 9.35 14.79 4.12
C ALA A 358 10.26 14.10 3.09
N GLY A 359 11.56 13.99 3.41
CA GLY A 359 12.55 13.35 2.54
C GLY A 359 13.19 12.16 3.24
N GLU A 360 13.31 11.04 2.53
CA GLU A 360 14.04 9.85 2.95
C GLU A 360 15.11 9.53 1.91
N TYR A 361 16.33 9.22 2.37
CA TYR A 361 17.37 8.68 1.53
C TYR A 361 17.48 7.17 1.76
N LYS A 362 17.22 6.38 0.73
CA LYS A 362 17.22 4.92 0.81
C LYS A 362 18.04 4.35 -0.35
N GLU A 363 19.16 3.72 -0.03
CA GLU A 363 20.05 3.07 -1.03
C GLU A 363 20.56 4.09 -2.08
N GLU A 364 20.14 4.01 -3.34
CA GLU A 364 20.46 4.96 -4.41
C GLU A 364 19.34 5.97 -4.69
N SER A 365 18.27 5.97 -3.87
CA SER A 365 17.05 6.74 -4.11
C SER A 365 16.81 7.81 -3.05
N ILE A 366 16.26 8.93 -3.49
CA ILE A 366 15.63 9.93 -2.64
C ILE A 366 14.12 9.80 -2.82
N ILE A 367 13.40 9.58 -1.72
CA ILE A 367 11.94 9.56 -1.68
C ILE A 367 11.47 10.88 -1.08
N LEU A 368 10.76 11.68 -1.87
CA LEU A 368 10.20 12.96 -1.45
C LEU A 368 8.68 12.85 -1.32
N THR A 369 8.23 12.74 -0.08
CA THR A 369 6.81 12.69 0.28
C THR A 369 6.24 14.10 0.39
N SER A 370 5.18 14.38 -0.35
CA SER A 370 4.50 15.68 -0.34
C SER A 370 3.70 15.90 0.95
N LEU A 371 3.31 17.15 1.21
CA LEU A 371 2.23 17.43 2.12
C LEU A 371 0.89 17.00 1.48
N PRO A 372 -0.13 16.65 2.30
CA PRO A 372 -1.47 16.34 1.78
C PRO A 372 -2.03 17.46 0.91
N GLU A 373 -2.52 17.12 -0.29
CA GLU A 373 -3.06 18.05 -1.30
C GLU A 373 -2.10 19.19 -1.72
N LYS A 374 -0.80 19.07 -1.40
CA LYS A 374 0.21 20.08 -1.68
C LYS A 374 1.48 19.45 -2.26
N GLU A 375 2.55 20.23 -2.28
CA GLU A 375 3.84 19.81 -2.82
C GLU A 375 4.80 19.31 -1.75
N GLY A 376 5.73 18.44 -2.14
CA GLY A 376 7.01 18.19 -1.52
C GLY A 376 8.09 18.99 -2.25
N LEU A 377 9.04 19.56 -1.50
CA LEU A 377 10.10 20.39 -2.04
C LEU A 377 11.37 20.24 -1.21
N MET A 378 12.49 19.97 -1.87
CA MET A 378 13.80 19.93 -1.24
C MET A 378 14.87 20.57 -2.11
N ARG A 379 15.91 21.09 -1.48
CA ARG A 379 17.01 21.82 -2.10
C ARG A 379 18.35 21.17 -1.75
N LEU A 380 19.22 21.01 -2.74
CA LEU A 380 20.61 20.57 -2.52
C LEU A 380 21.41 21.68 -1.83
N LYS A 381 22.04 21.38 -0.69
CA LYS A 381 22.73 22.38 0.15
C LYS A 381 24.07 22.87 -0.40
N ASN A 382 24.55 22.38 -1.51
CA ASN A 382 25.88 22.70 -1.98
C ASN A 382 25.99 24.12 -2.52
N HIS A 383 27.04 24.81 -2.09
CA HIS A 383 27.28 26.25 -2.26
C HIS A 383 27.91 26.64 -3.59
N TYR A 384 27.87 25.79 -4.61
CA TYR A 384 28.47 26.10 -5.89
C TYR A 384 27.44 26.66 -6.86
N SER A 385 27.78 27.79 -7.40
CA SER A 385 26.97 28.50 -8.40
C SER A 385 27.07 27.83 -9.76
N TYR A 386 26.16 26.92 -10.08
CA TYR A 386 26.20 26.25 -11.38
C TYR A 386 25.32 26.96 -12.39
N GLY A 387 25.94 27.46 -13.45
CA GLY A 387 25.23 27.98 -14.60
C GLY A 387 24.73 26.85 -15.49
N ASP A 388 25.66 26.10 -16.07
CA ASP A 388 25.40 24.98 -16.95
C ASP A 388 25.59 23.68 -16.21
N VAL A 389 24.56 22.82 -16.23
CA VAL A 389 24.53 21.53 -15.52
C VAL A 389 23.96 20.47 -16.42
N ASP A 390 24.41 19.24 -16.21
CA ASP A 390 23.78 18.03 -16.67
C ASP A 390 23.24 17.27 -15.47
N ILE A 391 21.97 16.91 -15.54
CA ILE A 391 21.28 16.20 -14.47
C ILE A 391 20.68 14.93 -15.06
N LYS A 392 21.05 13.78 -14.47
CA LYS A 392 20.51 12.49 -14.86
C LYS A 392 19.84 11.86 -13.64
N VAL A 393 18.62 11.33 -13.82
CA VAL A 393 17.84 10.73 -12.75
C VAL A 393 16.83 9.73 -13.31
N ARG A 394 16.59 8.63 -12.59
CA ARG A 394 15.48 7.72 -12.86
C ARG A 394 14.30 8.08 -11.98
N LEU A 395 13.14 8.23 -12.58
CA LEU A 395 11.89 8.62 -11.92
C LEU A 395 11.01 7.38 -11.73
N GLU A 396 10.65 7.04 -10.48
CA GLU A 396 9.92 5.80 -10.16
C GLU A 396 8.61 6.01 -9.36
N GLY A 397 8.18 7.23 -9.15
CA GLY A 397 6.91 7.54 -8.48
C GLY A 397 5.68 7.07 -9.25
N ASN A 398 4.51 7.58 -8.89
CA ASN A 398 3.30 7.34 -9.66
C ASN A 398 3.30 8.15 -10.97
N SER A 399 2.89 7.54 -12.09
CA SER A 399 2.94 8.18 -13.41
C SER A 399 1.95 9.32 -13.58
N PHE A 400 0.86 9.34 -12.82
CA PHE A 400 -0.17 10.38 -12.89
C PHE A 400 0.03 11.53 -11.90
N GLY A 401 0.94 11.38 -10.94
CA GLY A 401 1.40 12.51 -10.16
C GLY A 401 2.47 13.31 -10.88
N GLY A 402 3.16 14.16 -10.14
CA GLY A 402 4.25 14.96 -10.68
C GLY A 402 5.53 14.78 -9.88
N GLN A 403 6.65 14.58 -10.59
CA GLN A 403 7.99 14.62 -10.03
C GLN A 403 8.92 15.31 -11.01
N LYS A 404 9.58 16.36 -10.52
CA LYS A 404 10.39 17.26 -11.34
C LYS A 404 11.73 17.53 -10.66
N VAL A 405 12.75 17.72 -11.48
CA VAL A 405 14.01 18.33 -11.05
C VAL A 405 13.91 19.83 -11.30
N LEU A 406 14.25 20.60 -10.30
CA LEU A 406 14.30 22.06 -10.34
C LEU A 406 15.76 22.50 -10.50
N PHE A 407 16.00 23.46 -11.39
CA PHE A 407 17.34 24.00 -11.66
C PHE A 407 17.27 25.48 -11.97
N ARG A 408 18.42 26.16 -11.93
CA ARG A 408 18.44 27.64 -12.06
C ARG A 408 17.48 28.33 -11.08
N GLY A 409 17.25 27.71 -9.90
CA GLY A 409 16.33 28.21 -8.89
C GLY A 409 16.92 29.26 -7.97
N ASN A 410 16.06 30.11 -7.40
CA ASN A 410 16.37 30.83 -6.17
C ASN A 410 16.19 29.88 -4.97
N LYS A 411 16.54 30.33 -3.75
CA LYS A 411 16.60 29.48 -2.56
C LYS A 411 15.29 28.77 -2.19
N ASP A 412 14.16 29.36 -2.51
CA ASP A 412 12.81 28.86 -2.19
C ASP A 412 12.04 28.36 -3.43
N PHE A 413 12.70 28.34 -4.60
CA PHE A 413 12.13 27.94 -5.89
C PHE A 413 10.86 28.68 -6.30
N THR A 414 10.66 29.89 -5.80
CA THR A 414 9.63 30.79 -6.34
C THR A 414 9.97 31.31 -7.74
N SER A 415 11.26 31.20 -8.12
CA SER A 415 11.75 31.45 -9.47
C SER A 415 12.73 30.34 -9.83
N CYS A 416 12.38 29.51 -10.82
CA CYS A 416 13.20 28.37 -11.26
C CYS A 416 12.78 27.84 -12.63
N LEU A 417 13.65 27.05 -13.25
CA LEU A 417 13.30 26.13 -14.33
C LEU A 417 13.00 24.75 -13.73
N SER A 418 12.15 24.00 -14.37
CA SER A 418 11.84 22.62 -14.00
C SER A 418 11.73 21.73 -15.24
N ALA A 419 12.12 20.46 -15.09
CA ALA A 419 11.84 19.41 -16.04
C ALA A 419 11.50 18.13 -15.31
N GLY A 420 10.52 17.37 -15.80
CA GLY A 420 10.08 16.13 -15.18
C GLY A 420 8.82 15.58 -15.81
N ILE A 421 8.23 14.63 -15.12
CA ILE A 421 7.02 13.95 -15.58
C ILE A 421 5.86 14.35 -14.67
N GLU A 422 4.75 14.70 -15.27
CA GLU A 422 3.55 15.16 -14.62
C GLU A 422 2.33 14.69 -15.41
N GLN A 423 1.42 13.93 -14.77
CA GLN A 423 0.21 13.41 -15.40
C GLN A 423 0.48 12.65 -16.73
N GLY A 424 1.49 11.78 -16.73
CA GLY A 424 1.88 11.02 -17.92
C GLY A 424 2.48 11.83 -19.07
N LYS A 425 2.90 13.07 -18.79
CA LYS A 425 3.50 13.99 -19.78
C LYS A 425 4.89 14.41 -19.35
N LEU A 426 5.80 14.53 -20.30
CA LEU A 426 7.06 15.25 -20.09
C LEU A 426 6.76 16.75 -20.12
N VAL A 427 7.16 17.45 -19.06
CA VAL A 427 6.92 18.90 -18.92
C VAL A 427 8.25 19.61 -18.67
N ILE A 428 8.50 20.69 -19.42
CA ILE A 428 9.56 21.66 -19.12
C ILE A 428 8.85 22.99 -18.85
N ALA A 429 9.12 23.61 -17.72
CA ALA A 429 8.43 24.82 -17.32
C ALA A 429 9.37 25.84 -16.66
N VAL A 430 8.92 27.09 -16.65
CA VAL A 430 9.50 28.18 -15.87
C VAL A 430 8.48 28.63 -14.83
N ARG A 431 8.93 28.76 -13.58
CA ARG A 431 8.15 29.31 -12.47
C ARG A 431 8.64 30.72 -12.16
N GLU A 432 7.71 31.65 -12.04
CA GLU A 432 7.97 33.02 -11.60
C GLU A 432 6.87 33.44 -10.62
N GLY A 433 7.23 33.56 -9.34
CA GLY A 433 6.27 33.80 -8.26
C GLY A 433 5.28 32.66 -8.09
N ALA A 434 3.98 32.96 -8.16
CA ALA A 434 2.91 31.97 -8.05
C ALA A 434 2.52 31.33 -9.39
N GLY A 435 3.09 31.80 -10.52
CA GLY A 435 2.76 31.31 -11.86
C GLY A 435 3.78 30.30 -12.38
N GLU A 436 3.29 29.32 -13.12
CA GLU A 436 4.11 28.39 -13.89
C GLU A 436 3.73 28.49 -15.37
N LYS A 437 4.73 28.69 -16.24
CA LYS A 437 4.56 28.72 -17.69
C LYS A 437 5.26 27.50 -18.29
N LYS A 438 4.52 26.65 -18.97
CA LYS A 438 5.06 25.50 -19.70
C LYS A 438 5.78 25.99 -20.96
N LEU A 439 7.02 25.56 -21.13
CA LEU A 439 7.84 25.77 -22.30
C LEU A 439 7.72 24.59 -23.28
N PHE A 440 7.48 23.40 -22.73
CA PHE A 440 7.21 22.18 -23.49
C PHE A 440 6.27 21.28 -22.68
N GLU A 441 5.36 20.61 -23.37
CA GLU A 441 4.50 19.58 -22.81
C GLU A 441 4.13 18.57 -23.89
N GLU A 442 4.39 17.27 -23.66
CA GLU A 442 4.02 16.20 -24.58
C GLU A 442 3.72 14.92 -23.81
N LYS A 443 2.73 14.12 -24.24
CA LYS A 443 2.42 12.80 -23.69
C LYS A 443 3.60 11.86 -23.87
N ILE A 444 3.92 11.08 -22.83
CA ILE A 444 4.99 10.08 -22.90
C ILE A 444 4.68 9.02 -23.95
N SER A 445 3.43 8.58 -24.06
CA SER A 445 2.98 7.66 -25.12
C SER A 445 3.29 8.16 -26.53
N VAL A 446 3.15 9.46 -26.78
CA VAL A 446 3.52 10.08 -28.07
C VAL A 446 5.03 10.07 -28.28
N LEU A 447 5.81 10.41 -27.25
CA LEU A 447 7.28 10.36 -27.29
C LEU A 447 7.82 8.94 -27.51
N ASP A 448 7.13 7.93 -27.00
CA ASP A 448 7.43 6.51 -27.19
C ASP A 448 6.97 5.99 -28.57
N GLY A 449 6.19 6.77 -29.30
CA GLY A 449 5.64 6.37 -30.61
C GLY A 449 4.48 5.38 -30.49
N GLU A 450 3.79 5.35 -29.35
CA GLU A 450 2.61 4.51 -29.17
C GLU A 450 1.47 5.00 -30.07
N THR A 451 0.72 4.06 -30.61
CA THR A 451 -0.49 4.39 -31.37
C THR A 451 -1.63 4.65 -30.38
N PRO A 452 -2.25 5.83 -30.43
CA PRO A 452 -3.39 6.11 -29.55
C PRO A 452 -4.56 5.17 -29.90
N ILE A 453 -5.23 4.66 -28.88
CA ILE A 453 -6.46 3.85 -29.04
C ILE A 453 -7.68 4.73 -28.90
N SER A 454 -8.75 4.40 -29.61
CA SER A 454 -10.03 5.11 -29.52
C SER A 454 -10.85 4.62 -28.33
N ILE A 455 -11.87 5.40 -27.94
CA ILE A 455 -12.86 4.97 -26.96
C ILE A 455 -13.56 3.67 -27.41
N GLU A 456 -13.82 3.48 -28.71
CA GLU A 456 -14.48 2.27 -29.22
C GLU A 456 -13.56 1.04 -29.13
N GLU A 457 -12.25 1.20 -29.39
CA GLU A 457 -11.28 0.14 -29.19
C GLU A 457 -11.16 -0.23 -27.70
N ASP A 458 -11.18 0.76 -26.79
CA ASP A 458 -11.18 0.50 -25.35
C ASP A 458 -12.47 -0.16 -24.87
N LYS A 459 -13.66 0.23 -25.35
CA LYS A 459 -14.92 -0.45 -25.08
C LYS A 459 -14.88 -1.93 -25.48
N LYS A 460 -14.28 -2.23 -26.62
CA LYS A 460 -14.07 -3.62 -27.08
C LYS A 460 -13.13 -4.36 -26.11
N CYS A 461 -12.03 -3.74 -25.70
CA CYS A 461 -11.08 -4.30 -24.73
C CYS A 461 -11.77 -4.62 -23.38
N VAL A 462 -12.55 -3.68 -22.84
CA VAL A 462 -13.33 -3.86 -21.61
C VAL A 462 -14.30 -5.04 -21.73
N ARG A 463 -15.09 -5.08 -22.80
CA ARG A 463 -16.04 -6.16 -23.04
C ARG A 463 -15.37 -7.52 -23.12
N MET A 464 -14.21 -7.61 -23.80
CA MET A 464 -13.40 -8.82 -23.89
C MET A 464 -12.89 -9.26 -22.52
N GLY A 465 -12.36 -8.33 -21.71
CA GLY A 465 -11.86 -8.62 -20.36
C GLY A 465 -12.96 -9.09 -19.40
N VAL A 466 -14.12 -8.44 -19.43
CA VAL A 466 -15.31 -8.86 -18.66
C VAL A 466 -15.77 -10.27 -19.06
N LEU A 467 -15.90 -10.54 -20.37
CA LEU A 467 -16.31 -11.86 -20.85
C LEU A 467 -15.29 -12.95 -20.53
N ALA A 468 -13.99 -12.63 -20.56
CA ALA A 468 -12.95 -13.57 -20.18
C ALA A 468 -13.05 -13.96 -18.69
N ALA A 469 -13.28 -12.99 -17.80
CA ALA A 469 -13.48 -13.27 -16.38
C ALA A 469 -14.75 -14.10 -16.11
N LEU A 470 -15.87 -13.73 -16.75
CA LEU A 470 -17.12 -14.47 -16.65
C LEU A 470 -17.01 -15.90 -17.18
N THR A 471 -16.22 -16.11 -18.25
CA THR A 471 -15.96 -17.45 -18.80
C THR A 471 -15.14 -18.30 -17.81
N ARG A 472 -14.12 -17.71 -17.20
CA ARG A 472 -13.20 -18.41 -16.30
C ARG A 472 -13.86 -18.85 -14.99
N TYR A 473 -14.74 -18.03 -14.44
CA TYR A 473 -15.38 -18.25 -13.14
C TYR A 473 -16.88 -18.55 -13.26
N ALA A 474 -17.34 -19.00 -14.42
CA ALA A 474 -18.71 -19.41 -14.62
C ALA A 474 -19.09 -20.59 -13.70
N ASP A 475 -20.22 -20.49 -13.03
CA ASP A 475 -20.77 -21.52 -12.14
C ASP A 475 -21.24 -22.79 -12.89
N THR A 476 -21.51 -22.67 -14.20
CA THR A 476 -21.92 -23.78 -15.07
C THR A 476 -21.17 -23.79 -16.39
N THR A 477 -20.99 -25.01 -16.94
CA THR A 477 -20.38 -25.20 -18.27
C THR A 477 -21.16 -24.47 -19.37
N ASP A 478 -22.48 -24.38 -19.28
CA ASP A 478 -23.32 -23.73 -20.30
C ASP A 478 -23.15 -22.21 -20.27
N LYS A 479 -23.04 -21.59 -19.11
CA LYS A 479 -22.68 -20.17 -18.99
C LYS A 479 -21.28 -19.90 -19.52
N ALA A 480 -20.29 -20.76 -19.21
CA ALA A 480 -18.94 -20.63 -19.74
C ALA A 480 -18.94 -20.64 -21.28
N LYS A 481 -19.66 -21.60 -21.90
CA LYS A 481 -19.79 -21.66 -23.36
C LYS A 481 -20.46 -20.42 -23.94
N LEU A 482 -21.54 -19.93 -23.28
CA LEU A 482 -22.24 -18.72 -23.71
C LEU A 482 -21.32 -17.49 -23.70
N TYR A 483 -20.56 -17.31 -22.63
CA TYR A 483 -19.63 -16.18 -22.53
C TYR A 483 -18.47 -16.30 -23.51
N ALA A 484 -17.94 -17.51 -23.70
CA ALA A 484 -16.90 -17.77 -24.71
C ALA A 484 -17.41 -17.45 -26.13
N ALA A 485 -18.63 -17.86 -26.50
CA ALA A 485 -19.22 -17.54 -27.80
C ALA A 485 -19.36 -16.01 -28.00
N ARG A 486 -19.85 -15.30 -26.99
CA ARG A 486 -19.93 -13.82 -27.03
C ARG A 486 -18.56 -13.16 -27.12
N MET A 487 -17.54 -13.75 -26.53
CA MET A 487 -16.17 -13.26 -26.61
C MET A 487 -15.63 -13.39 -28.04
N GLU A 488 -15.88 -14.53 -28.73
CA GLU A 488 -15.55 -14.70 -30.15
C GLU A 488 -16.27 -13.68 -31.04
N GLU A 489 -17.60 -13.50 -30.85
CA GLU A 489 -18.37 -12.48 -31.57
C GLU A 489 -17.78 -11.07 -31.37
N THR A 490 -17.36 -10.75 -30.14
CA THR A 490 -16.78 -9.44 -29.83
C THR A 490 -15.38 -9.30 -30.44
N ARG A 491 -14.60 -10.37 -30.51
CA ARG A 491 -13.28 -10.37 -31.15
C ARG A 491 -13.37 -10.01 -32.62
N ASP A 492 -14.37 -10.56 -33.33
CA ASP A 492 -14.56 -10.38 -34.77
C ASP A 492 -15.17 -9.01 -35.13
N GLN A 493 -15.69 -8.24 -34.15
CA GLN A 493 -16.17 -6.88 -34.39
C GLN A 493 -14.99 -5.93 -34.64
N GLU A 494 -15.05 -5.18 -35.73
CA GLU A 494 -14.14 -4.06 -35.94
C GLU A 494 -14.54 -2.88 -35.06
N ALA A 495 -13.57 -2.25 -34.41
CA ALA A 495 -13.77 -1.01 -33.66
C ALA A 495 -13.22 0.16 -34.48
N SER A 496 -13.96 1.25 -34.54
CA SER A 496 -13.49 2.47 -35.19
C SER A 496 -12.29 3.04 -34.42
N THR A 497 -11.27 3.44 -35.14
CA THR A 497 -10.00 3.93 -34.57
C THR A 497 -9.93 5.45 -34.50
N VAL A 498 -8.92 6.00 -33.83
CA VAL A 498 -8.64 7.45 -33.85
C VAL A 498 -8.40 7.95 -35.28
N LYS A 499 -7.84 7.11 -36.17
CA LYS A 499 -7.66 7.46 -37.59
C LYS A 499 -8.97 7.58 -38.35
N ASP A 500 -10.02 6.90 -37.90
CA ASP A 500 -11.37 6.98 -38.46
C ASP A 500 -12.15 8.20 -37.91
N GLY A 501 -11.53 9.00 -37.04
CA GLY A 501 -12.11 10.19 -36.45
C GLY A 501 -12.75 10.00 -35.06
N GLU A 502 -12.56 8.82 -34.44
CA GLU A 502 -13.02 8.56 -33.07
C GLU A 502 -12.17 9.30 -32.03
N GLN A 503 -12.78 9.58 -30.89
CA GLN A 503 -12.11 10.22 -29.77
C GLN A 503 -11.05 9.29 -29.17
N GLU A 504 -9.85 9.83 -28.89
CA GLU A 504 -8.80 9.12 -28.18
C GLU A 504 -9.25 8.75 -26.76
N TYR A 505 -8.97 7.52 -26.35
CA TYR A 505 -9.17 7.06 -24.98
C TYR A 505 -8.06 7.61 -24.08
N GLU A 506 -8.43 8.25 -22.99
CA GLU A 506 -7.52 8.67 -21.93
C GLU A 506 -7.72 7.78 -20.70
N ALA A 507 -6.65 7.07 -20.32
CA ALA A 507 -6.70 6.24 -19.13
C ALA A 507 -6.93 7.11 -17.88
N PRO A 508 -7.86 6.70 -16.98
CA PRO A 508 -8.07 7.42 -15.73
C PRO A 508 -6.82 7.32 -14.84
N GLU A 509 -6.63 8.30 -13.97
CA GLU A 509 -5.56 8.27 -12.97
C GLU A 509 -5.61 6.97 -12.15
N SER A 510 -4.48 6.30 -12.01
CA SER A 510 -4.34 5.08 -11.24
C SER A 510 -3.18 5.17 -10.26
N PHE A 511 -3.44 4.89 -8.99
CA PHE A 511 -2.38 4.81 -7.98
C PHE A 511 -1.49 3.56 -8.12
N HIS A 512 -1.86 2.62 -9.01
CA HIS A 512 -1.01 1.47 -9.37
C HIS A 512 -0.09 1.73 -10.56
N ALA A 513 -0.31 2.82 -11.30
CA ALA A 513 0.50 3.16 -12.45
C ALA A 513 1.85 3.71 -12.00
N ARG A 514 2.91 2.91 -12.12
CA ARG A 514 4.28 3.28 -11.75
C ARG A 514 5.03 3.84 -12.94
N LEU A 515 5.86 4.83 -12.63
CA LEU A 515 6.85 5.35 -13.54
C LEU A 515 8.11 4.50 -13.46
N ASP A 516 8.82 4.36 -14.56
CA ASP A 516 10.17 3.80 -14.64
C ASP A 516 10.85 4.42 -15.87
N ARG A 517 11.35 5.65 -15.70
CA ARG A 517 11.87 6.45 -16.82
C ARG A 517 13.18 7.13 -16.42
N GLU A 518 14.18 7.05 -17.29
CA GLU A 518 15.42 7.81 -17.15
C GLU A 518 15.27 9.17 -17.78
N LEU A 519 15.45 10.24 -17.00
CA LEU A 519 15.41 11.63 -17.42
C LEU A 519 16.83 12.19 -17.40
N GLU A 520 17.26 12.77 -18.52
CA GLU A 520 18.52 13.52 -18.59
C GLU A 520 18.24 14.96 -19.06
N ILE A 521 18.68 15.93 -18.27
CA ILE A 521 18.51 17.36 -18.51
C ILE A 521 19.89 17.96 -18.78
N ARG A 522 20.08 18.60 -19.94
CA ARG A 522 21.30 19.31 -20.30
C ARG A 522 21.01 20.80 -20.44
N MET A 523 21.62 21.61 -19.57
CA MET A 523 21.52 23.05 -19.61
C MET A 523 22.77 23.67 -20.18
N ARG A 524 22.65 24.47 -21.25
CA ARG A 524 23.75 25.23 -21.90
C ARG A 524 23.28 26.66 -22.22
N GLY A 525 23.82 27.64 -21.51
CA GLY A 525 23.31 29.02 -21.61
C GLY A 525 21.82 29.08 -21.29
N ASN A 526 20.99 29.47 -22.22
CA ASN A 526 19.52 29.49 -22.11
C ASN A 526 18.84 28.26 -22.74
N GLN A 527 19.63 27.35 -23.34
CA GLN A 527 19.09 26.20 -24.02
C GLN A 527 18.96 25.03 -23.04
N VAL A 528 17.75 24.48 -22.92
CA VAL A 528 17.43 23.26 -22.17
C VAL A 528 17.16 22.14 -23.15
N THR A 529 17.95 21.07 -23.08
CA THR A 529 17.71 19.82 -23.82
C THR A 529 17.34 18.73 -22.84
N VAL A 530 16.26 18.01 -23.12
CA VAL A 530 15.81 16.87 -22.29
C VAL A 530 15.82 15.61 -23.13
N LEU A 531 16.46 14.56 -22.57
CA LEU A 531 16.40 13.22 -23.10
C LEU A 531 15.53 12.36 -22.15
N LEU A 532 14.74 11.46 -22.73
CA LEU A 532 13.97 10.46 -22.03
C LEU A 532 14.43 9.09 -22.52
N ASP A 533 14.90 8.23 -21.59
CA ASP A 533 15.49 6.92 -21.88
C ASP A 533 16.58 6.99 -23.00
N GLY A 534 17.44 7.99 -22.88
CA GLY A 534 18.56 8.23 -23.80
C GLY A 534 18.17 8.83 -25.15
N LYS A 535 16.87 9.02 -25.45
CA LYS A 535 16.40 9.64 -26.69
C LYS A 535 16.09 11.11 -26.46
N LYS A 536 16.51 12.00 -27.37
CA LYS A 536 16.16 13.42 -27.31
C LYS A 536 14.65 13.60 -27.45
N ALA A 537 14.01 14.03 -26.37
CA ALA A 537 12.57 14.26 -26.30
C ALA A 537 12.19 15.73 -26.57
N ALA A 538 12.99 16.67 -26.06
CA ALA A 538 12.70 18.10 -26.21
C ALA A 538 13.97 18.96 -26.26
N GLN A 539 13.86 20.13 -26.88
CA GLN A 539 14.86 21.18 -26.79
C GLN A 539 14.13 22.51 -26.84
N VAL A 540 14.31 23.35 -25.82
CA VAL A 540 13.63 24.63 -25.69
C VAL A 540 14.62 25.72 -25.31
N GLU A 541 14.28 26.96 -25.65
CA GLU A 541 14.99 28.13 -25.16
C GLU A 541 14.24 28.69 -23.95
N ALA A 542 14.91 28.73 -22.81
CA ALA A 542 14.38 29.21 -21.55
C ALA A 542 14.71 30.70 -21.35
N PRO A 543 13.93 31.45 -20.58
CA PRO A 543 14.31 32.80 -20.19
C PRO A 543 15.57 32.79 -19.33
N GLU A 544 16.27 33.92 -19.32
CA GLU A 544 17.47 34.10 -18.48
C GLU A 544 17.09 34.05 -17.00
N MET A 545 17.63 33.08 -16.27
CA MET A 545 17.38 32.89 -14.82
C MET A 545 18.64 33.22 -14.03
N LYS A 546 18.48 34.02 -12.96
CA LYS A 546 19.59 34.44 -12.10
C LYS A 546 19.90 33.43 -11.01
N GLY A 547 18.95 32.57 -10.67
CA GLY A 547 19.09 31.53 -9.66
C GLY A 547 20.08 30.43 -10.07
N ARG A 548 20.57 29.66 -9.11
CA ARG A 548 21.58 28.62 -9.33
C ARG A 548 21.37 27.39 -8.44
N GLU A 549 20.27 27.37 -7.70
CA GLU A 549 19.93 26.23 -6.84
C GLU A 549 19.39 25.08 -7.68
N VAL A 550 19.64 23.85 -7.19
CA VAL A 550 19.03 22.62 -7.71
C VAL A 550 18.15 22.03 -6.62
N GLY A 551 16.99 21.53 -7.01
CA GLY A 551 16.01 20.95 -6.10
C GLY A 551 15.22 19.82 -6.71
N LEU A 552 14.42 19.16 -5.87
CA LEU A 552 13.46 18.12 -6.26
C LEU A 552 12.06 18.56 -5.81
N TRP A 553 11.11 18.27 -6.65
CA TRP A 553 9.70 18.58 -6.42
C TRP A 553 8.84 17.35 -6.66
N SER A 554 7.82 17.16 -5.82
CA SER A 554 6.84 16.09 -5.93
C SER A 554 5.45 16.58 -5.54
N GLY A 555 4.39 16.04 -6.16
CA GLY A 555 3.03 16.40 -5.79
C GLY A 555 1.97 15.82 -6.72
N TRP A 556 0.72 15.88 -6.28
CA TRP A 556 -0.43 15.66 -7.12
C TRP A 556 -0.84 16.99 -7.75
N ASN A 557 -0.85 17.06 -9.09
CA ASN A 557 -1.30 18.25 -9.82
C ASN A 557 -2.73 18.11 -10.35
N SER A 558 -3.33 16.94 -10.19
CA SER A 558 -4.71 16.69 -10.55
C SER A 558 -5.62 16.80 -9.34
N GLN A 559 -6.76 17.47 -9.52
CA GLN A 559 -7.86 17.45 -8.55
C GLN A 559 -8.85 16.30 -8.81
N ALA A 560 -8.59 15.46 -9.80
CA ALA A 560 -9.43 14.33 -10.14
C ALA A 560 -9.21 13.17 -9.16
N TRP A 561 -10.26 12.77 -8.47
CA TRP A 561 -10.26 11.71 -7.48
C TRP A 561 -10.58 10.32 -8.05
N SER A 562 -10.53 10.14 -9.38
CA SER A 562 -11.20 9.02 -10.05
C SER A 562 -10.73 7.62 -9.63
N GLN A 563 -9.45 7.44 -9.32
CA GLN A 563 -8.85 6.13 -9.02
C GLN A 563 -8.02 6.11 -7.73
N ARG A 564 -7.90 7.23 -7.02
CA ARG A 564 -7.13 7.31 -5.79
C ARG A 564 -7.91 6.76 -4.61
N ASN A 565 -7.22 6.11 -3.68
CA ASN A 565 -7.77 5.82 -2.36
C ASN A 565 -8.12 7.14 -1.65
N LEU A 566 -9.18 7.15 -0.83
CA LEU A 566 -9.64 8.35 -0.12
C LEU A 566 -8.56 8.99 0.77
N ALA A 567 -7.61 8.19 1.27
CA ALA A 567 -6.48 8.66 2.07
C ALA A 567 -5.26 9.07 1.24
N ASP A 568 -5.29 8.92 -0.09
CA ASP A 568 -4.12 9.08 -0.94
C ASP A 568 -4.09 10.45 -1.60
N ASP A 569 -4.02 11.48 -0.77
CA ASP A 569 -3.80 12.88 -1.13
C ASP A 569 -2.32 13.31 -0.98
N VAL A 570 -1.44 12.37 -0.61
CA VAL A 570 0.01 12.50 -0.51
C VAL A 570 0.67 11.84 -1.71
N TYR A 571 1.66 12.48 -2.29
CA TYR A 571 2.45 11.95 -3.40
C TYR A 571 3.88 11.67 -2.98
N ASP A 572 4.42 10.54 -3.43
CA ASP A 572 5.81 10.14 -3.20
C ASP A 572 6.57 10.17 -4.52
N GLY A 573 7.39 11.20 -4.69
CA GLY A 573 8.35 11.27 -5.80
C GLY A 573 9.58 10.43 -5.46
N VAL A 574 9.96 9.51 -6.35
CA VAL A 574 11.15 8.66 -6.18
C VAL A 574 12.17 9.03 -7.23
N PHE A 575 13.34 9.49 -6.78
CA PHE A 575 14.45 9.97 -7.59
C PHE A 575 15.65 9.03 -7.38
N GLU A 576 15.79 8.05 -8.26
CA GLU A 576 16.85 7.04 -8.20
C GLU A 576 18.03 7.44 -9.08
N ARG A 577 19.24 7.14 -8.64
CA ARG A 577 20.50 7.39 -9.36
C ARG A 577 20.60 8.82 -9.88
N LEU A 578 20.33 9.77 -9.01
CA LEU A 578 20.48 11.18 -9.32
C LEU A 578 21.95 11.55 -9.43
N ILE A 579 22.38 12.00 -10.60
CA ILE A 579 23.72 12.48 -10.90
C ILE A 579 23.63 13.90 -11.39
N ILE A 580 24.38 14.79 -10.79
CA ILE A 580 24.48 16.19 -11.19
C ILE A 580 25.94 16.51 -11.52
N THR A 581 26.21 16.96 -12.73
CA THR A 581 27.55 17.39 -13.16
C THR A 581 27.55 18.83 -13.64
N SER A 582 28.64 19.54 -13.44
CA SER A 582 28.82 20.86 -14.06
C SER A 582 29.39 20.71 -15.48
N ALA A 583 28.94 21.55 -16.38
CA ALA A 583 29.39 21.56 -17.78
C ALA A 583 30.20 22.83 -18.09
N LYS A 584 31.19 23.19 -17.27
CA LYS A 584 32.03 24.35 -17.46
C LYS A 584 33.20 24.07 -18.43
N GLU A 585 33.32 24.85 -19.48
CA GLU A 585 34.49 24.87 -20.39
C GLU A 585 34.90 23.51 -20.97
N GLY A 586 33.93 22.62 -21.24
CA GLY A 586 34.18 21.31 -21.83
C GLY A 586 34.77 20.29 -20.86
N LYS A 587 34.82 20.59 -19.54
CA LYS A 587 35.16 19.64 -18.46
C LYS A 587 33.91 19.39 -17.61
N GLU A 588 33.49 18.14 -17.61
CA GLU A 588 32.47 17.66 -16.66
C GLU A 588 33.12 17.43 -15.30
N SER A 589 32.55 18.00 -14.24
CA SER A 589 32.93 17.71 -12.88
C SER A 589 31.70 17.29 -12.09
N LEU A 590 31.82 16.16 -11.36
CA LEU A 590 30.75 15.66 -10.51
C LEU A 590 30.44 16.67 -9.40
N ILE A 591 29.19 17.04 -9.26
CA ILE A 591 28.67 17.90 -8.20
C ILE A 591 28.04 17.07 -7.11
N TYR A 592 27.17 16.12 -7.51
CA TYR A 592 26.41 15.28 -6.60
C TYR A 592 26.04 13.95 -7.27
N SER A 593 26.03 12.88 -6.50
CA SER A 593 25.54 11.57 -6.96
C SER A 593 24.91 10.80 -5.80
N THR A 594 23.77 10.16 -6.07
CA THR A 594 23.16 9.19 -5.15
C THR A 594 23.68 7.78 -5.38
N GLU A 595 24.44 7.52 -6.43
CA GLU A 595 24.96 6.18 -6.72
C GLU A 595 25.88 5.68 -5.59
N LEU A 596 25.69 4.41 -5.26
CA LEU A 596 26.58 3.70 -4.35
C LEU A 596 27.92 3.39 -5.03
N SER A 597 28.98 3.32 -4.27
CA SER A 597 30.31 2.99 -4.77
C SER A 597 31.01 1.91 -3.94
N GLY A 598 32.00 1.25 -4.52
CA GLY A 598 32.83 0.28 -3.82
C GLY A 598 32.06 -0.93 -3.27
N LEU A 599 32.31 -1.28 -2.01
CA LEU A 599 31.69 -2.45 -1.36
C LEU A 599 30.18 -2.29 -1.18
N ASP A 600 29.69 -1.09 -0.91
CA ASP A 600 28.27 -0.82 -0.71
C ASP A 600 27.47 -1.10 -2.00
N LYS A 601 28.01 -0.69 -3.14
CA LYS A 601 27.41 -1.03 -4.44
C LYS A 601 27.40 -2.53 -4.69
N TRP A 602 28.50 -3.21 -4.41
CA TRP A 602 28.58 -4.67 -4.60
C TRP A 602 27.57 -5.41 -3.70
N CYS A 603 27.47 -5.02 -2.43
CA CYS A 603 26.48 -5.59 -1.50
C CYS A 603 25.05 -5.34 -1.97
N PHE A 604 24.74 -4.13 -2.43
CA PHE A 604 23.45 -3.75 -2.95
C PHE A 604 23.06 -4.58 -4.20
N ASP A 605 23.95 -4.65 -5.20
CA ASP A 605 23.73 -5.42 -6.43
C ASP A 605 23.58 -6.93 -6.15
N ALA A 606 24.36 -7.46 -5.19
CA ALA A 606 24.27 -8.85 -4.77
C ALA A 606 22.92 -9.14 -4.08
N ASN A 607 22.45 -8.23 -3.22
CA ASN A 607 21.16 -8.36 -2.54
C ASN A 607 19.99 -8.25 -3.50
N GLN A 608 20.00 -7.31 -4.44
CA GLN A 608 18.98 -7.20 -5.49
C GLN A 608 18.88 -8.47 -6.34
N LYS A 609 20.03 -9.02 -6.77
CA LYS A 609 20.05 -10.28 -7.51
C LYS A 609 19.51 -11.43 -6.69
N TRP A 610 19.85 -11.50 -5.41
CA TRP A 610 19.34 -12.53 -4.50
C TRP A 610 17.82 -12.42 -4.32
N GLU A 611 17.30 -11.22 -4.07
CA GLU A 611 15.85 -10.99 -3.95
C GLU A 611 15.11 -11.31 -5.26
N SER A 612 15.70 -10.99 -6.42
CA SER A 612 15.14 -11.34 -7.72
C SER A 612 15.07 -12.87 -7.93
N VAL A 613 16.14 -13.60 -7.59
CA VAL A 613 16.18 -15.06 -7.67
C VAL A 613 15.18 -15.68 -6.70
N LEU A 614 15.15 -15.19 -5.46
CA LEU A 614 14.21 -15.65 -4.44
C LEU A 614 12.76 -15.39 -4.86
N GLY A 615 12.46 -14.21 -5.39
CA GLY A 615 11.16 -13.83 -5.90
C GLY A 615 10.72 -14.72 -7.07
N TRP A 616 11.63 -14.99 -8.01
CA TRP A 616 11.36 -15.92 -9.10
C TRP A 616 11.05 -17.32 -8.58
N PHE A 617 11.86 -17.83 -7.63
CA PHE A 617 11.64 -19.16 -7.06
C PHE A 617 10.29 -19.26 -6.35
N LEU A 618 9.93 -18.27 -5.54
CA LEU A 618 8.67 -18.24 -4.80
C LEU A 618 7.42 -18.06 -5.70
N LYS A 619 7.59 -17.51 -6.91
CA LYS A 619 6.50 -17.42 -7.89
C LYS A 619 6.25 -18.72 -8.65
N HIS A 620 7.24 -19.61 -8.74
CA HIS A 620 7.17 -20.79 -9.61
C HIS A 620 7.11 -22.11 -8.81
N PHE A 621 7.40 -22.07 -7.52
CA PHE A 621 7.37 -23.20 -6.57
C PHE A 621 6.58 -22.86 -5.30
#